data_442428f188236cacff28d48e50eacef2
#
_entry.id   442428f188236cacff28d48e50eacef2
#
_cell.length_a   1.000
_cell.length_b   1.000
_cell.length_c   1.000
_cell.angle_alpha   90.00
_cell.angle_beta   90.00
_cell.angle_gamma   90.00
#
_symmetry.space_group_name_H-M   'P 1'
#
loop_
_entity.id
_entity.type
_entity.pdbx_description
1 polymer ?
#
loop_
_entity_poly.entity_id
_entity_poly.type
_entity_poly.pdbx_seq_one_letter_code
_entity_poly.pdbx_strand_id
1 'polypeptide(L)'
;MSVIKLNENNFEEEVLKSDKKVLVDFYADWCGPCKMMAPIIEEIAEEVEDIAKVGKLNIDENTNIAVKYSIMSIPTIMIFQDGMPIKSFVGFTSKDEIIAALK
;
A
#
# COMPACT_ATOMS: atom_id res chain seq x y z
N MET A 1 14.31 1.51 -6.94
CA MET A 1 13.76 1.03 -5.98
C MET A 1 12.63 1.70 -5.62
N SER A 2 11.69 1.14 -5.60
CA SER A 2 10.53 1.85 -5.70
C SER A 2 9.52 1.56 -4.63
N VAL A 3 9.52 0.40 -4.03
CA VAL A 3 8.56 0.05 -2.98
C VAL A 3 9.21 0.27 -1.61
N ILE A 4 8.60 1.16 -0.82
CA ILE A 4 9.11 1.51 0.50
C ILE A 4 8.63 0.46 1.49
N LYS A 5 9.54 -0.06 2.31
CA LYS A 5 9.14 -0.97 3.38
C LYS A 5 8.63 -0.12 4.54
N LEU A 6 7.32 -0.15 4.77
CA LEU A 6 6.69 0.66 5.81
C LEU A 6 6.63 -0.10 7.13
N ASN A 7 6.70 0.65 8.23
CA ASN A 7 6.59 0.10 9.57
C ASN A 7 6.08 1.19 10.50
N GLU A 8 5.92 0.86 11.78
CA GLU A 8 5.37 1.80 12.75
C GLU A 8 6.27 3.02 12.95
N ASN A 9 7.56 2.89 12.66
CA ASN A 9 8.49 4.01 12.84
C ASN A 9 8.48 5.01 11.70
N ASN A 10 8.17 4.58 10.47
CA ASN A 10 8.22 5.47 9.31
C ASN A 10 6.88 5.78 8.67
N PHE A 11 5.79 5.17 9.16
CA PHE A 11 4.48 5.32 8.52
C PHE A 11 4.02 6.78 8.51
N GLU A 12 4.19 7.46 9.63
CA GLU A 12 3.75 8.85 9.71
C GLU A 12 4.48 9.71 8.69
N GLU A 13 5.79 9.58 8.64
CA GLU A 13 6.60 10.42 7.74
C GLU A 13 6.33 10.07 6.27
N GLU A 14 6.31 8.78 5.95
CA GLU A 14 6.24 8.36 4.56
C GLU A 14 4.82 8.43 4.00
N VAL A 15 3.81 8.21 4.82
CA VAL A 15 2.43 8.11 4.35
C VAL A 15 1.60 9.31 4.77
N LEU A 16 1.56 9.60 6.08
CA LEU A 16 0.63 10.59 6.59
C LEU A 16 1.05 12.03 6.27
N LYS A 17 2.35 12.26 6.17
CA LYS A 17 2.88 13.59 5.86
C LYS A 17 3.28 13.77 4.40
N SER A 18 2.97 12.78 3.56
CA SER A 18 3.32 12.85 2.15
C SER A 18 2.48 13.88 1.43
N ASP A 19 3.10 14.65 0.55
CA ASP A 19 2.39 15.57 -0.33
C ASP A 19 1.96 14.92 -1.64
N LYS A 20 2.33 13.66 -1.85
CA LYS A 20 1.88 12.85 -2.99
C LYS A 20 0.90 11.80 -2.48
N LYS A 21 0.07 11.28 -3.38
CA LYS A 21 -0.73 10.10 -3.04
C LYS A 21 0.21 8.95 -2.68
N VAL A 22 -0.20 8.11 -1.75
CA VAL A 22 0.59 6.96 -1.32
C VAL A 22 -0.25 5.71 -1.39
N LEU A 23 0.27 4.71 -2.07
CA LEU A 23 -0.33 3.37 -2.10
C LEU A 23 0.32 2.54 -1.00
N VAL A 24 -0.49 1.93 -0.16
CA VAL A 24 0.01 1.02 0.88
C VAL A 24 -0.55 -0.38 0.62
N ASP A 25 0.34 -1.34 0.45
CA ASP A 25 0.00 -2.75 0.26
C ASP A 25 0.11 -3.45 1.62
N PHE A 26 -1.03 -3.72 2.25
CA PHE A 26 -1.07 -4.47 3.51
C PHE A 26 -1.02 -5.95 3.18
N TYR A 27 0.00 -6.64 3.66
CA TYR A 27 0.26 -8.02 3.30
C TYR A 27 0.80 -8.83 4.48
N ALA A 28 0.94 -10.15 4.29
CA ALA A 28 1.64 -11.02 5.22
C ALA A 28 2.42 -12.03 4.41
N ASP A 29 3.50 -12.58 5.01
CA ASP A 29 4.38 -13.51 4.30
C ASP A 29 3.69 -14.83 3.95
N TRP A 30 2.71 -15.24 4.76
CA TRP A 30 1.98 -16.50 4.55
C TRP A 30 0.85 -16.40 3.54
N CYS A 31 0.61 -15.24 3.00
CA CYS A 31 -0.57 -14.98 2.18
C CYS A 31 -0.27 -15.22 0.70
N GLY A 32 -0.90 -16.24 0.11
CA GLY A 32 -0.70 -16.58 -1.29
C GLY A 32 -1.07 -15.45 -2.26
N PRO A 33 -2.29 -14.90 -2.16
CA PRO A 33 -2.66 -13.78 -3.05
C PRO A 33 -1.75 -12.56 -2.88
N CYS A 34 -1.21 -12.33 -1.69
CA CYS A 34 -0.27 -11.24 -1.47
C CYS A 34 1.00 -11.44 -2.31
N LYS A 35 1.46 -12.70 -2.40
CA LYS A 35 2.64 -13.01 -3.18
C LYS A 35 2.40 -12.78 -4.67
N MET A 36 1.17 -13.01 -5.12
CA MET A 36 0.81 -12.74 -6.52
C MET A 36 0.73 -11.24 -6.79
N MET A 37 0.34 -10.45 -5.79
CA MET A 37 0.29 -8.99 -5.95
C MET A 37 1.68 -8.35 -5.94
N ALA A 38 2.66 -8.96 -5.29
CA ALA A 38 3.97 -8.33 -5.10
C ALA A 38 4.60 -7.84 -6.41
N PRO A 39 4.70 -8.66 -7.47
CA PRO A 39 5.28 -8.15 -8.71
C PRO A 39 4.45 -7.03 -9.36
N ILE A 40 3.13 -7.07 -9.18
CA ILE A 40 2.26 -6.02 -9.71
C ILE A 40 2.52 -4.71 -8.97
N ILE A 41 2.68 -4.78 -7.65
CA ILE A 41 3.00 -3.60 -6.84
C ILE A 41 4.34 -3.01 -7.25
N GLU A 42 5.34 -3.86 -7.54
CA GLU A 42 6.62 -3.38 -8.02
C GLU A 42 6.49 -2.64 -9.35
N GLU A 43 5.69 -3.19 -10.27
CA GLU A 43 5.47 -2.54 -11.56
C GLU A 43 4.76 -1.21 -11.40
N ILE A 44 3.75 -1.15 -10.53
CA ILE A 44 3.04 0.10 -10.27
C ILE A 44 4.00 1.16 -9.73
N ALA A 45 4.86 0.76 -8.79
CA ALA A 45 5.80 1.68 -8.18
C ALA A 45 6.68 2.36 -9.22
N GLU A 46 7.12 1.61 -10.23
CA GLU A 46 7.94 2.17 -11.29
C GLU A 46 7.14 3.08 -12.21
N GLU A 47 5.90 2.68 -12.52
CA GLU A 47 5.10 3.45 -13.48
C GLU A 47 4.60 4.77 -12.91
N VAL A 48 4.37 4.85 -11.58
CA VAL A 48 3.78 6.06 -10.98
C VAL A 48 4.79 6.86 -10.18
N GLU A 49 6.06 6.56 -10.33
CA GLU A 49 7.13 7.16 -9.51
C GLU A 49 7.05 8.69 -9.46
N ASP A 50 6.66 9.32 -10.57
CA ASP A 50 6.59 10.78 -10.63
C ASP A 50 5.40 11.36 -9.88
N ILE A 51 4.34 10.59 -9.68
CA ILE A 51 3.09 11.13 -9.16
C ILE A 51 2.66 10.55 -7.82
N ALA A 52 3.23 9.41 -7.41
CA ALA A 52 2.79 8.74 -6.19
C ALA A 52 3.91 7.95 -5.56
N LYS A 53 3.77 7.69 -4.26
CA LYS A 53 4.67 6.80 -3.54
C LYS A 53 3.98 5.45 -3.39
N VAL A 54 4.78 4.40 -3.34
CA VAL A 54 4.26 3.04 -3.16
C VAL A 54 5.02 2.39 -2.02
N GLY A 55 4.29 1.85 -1.05
CA GLY A 55 4.89 1.17 0.08
C GLY A 55 4.18 -0.14 0.38
N LYS A 56 4.83 -0.98 1.16
CA LYS A 56 4.26 -2.24 1.62
C LYS A 56 4.40 -2.34 3.12
N LEU A 57 3.41 -2.93 3.77
CA LEU A 57 3.38 -3.02 5.22
C LEU A 57 2.94 -4.41 5.63
N ASN A 58 3.83 -5.12 6.34
CA ASN A 58 3.55 -6.45 6.85
C ASN A 58 2.67 -6.34 8.10
N ILE A 59 1.46 -6.89 8.05
CA ILE A 59 0.51 -6.72 9.15
C ILE A 59 0.91 -7.47 10.41
N ASP A 60 1.69 -8.55 10.26
CA ASP A 60 2.13 -9.32 11.42
C ASP A 60 3.21 -8.59 12.21
N GLU A 61 3.98 -7.76 11.55
CA GLU A 61 5.05 -6.98 12.19
C GLU A 61 4.59 -5.60 12.63
N ASN A 62 3.42 -5.14 12.17
CA ASN A 62 2.93 -3.79 12.42
C ASN A 62 1.44 -3.82 12.74
N THR A 63 1.10 -4.57 13.81
CA THR A 63 -0.29 -4.83 14.14
C THR A 63 -1.07 -3.57 14.50
N ASN A 64 -0.43 -2.58 15.13
CA ASN A 64 -1.15 -1.37 15.53
C ASN A 64 -1.67 -0.60 14.31
N ILE A 65 -0.89 -0.53 13.25
CA ILE A 65 -1.32 0.15 12.04
C ILE A 65 -2.45 -0.62 11.37
N ALA A 66 -2.31 -1.95 11.29
CA ALA A 66 -3.35 -2.78 10.68
C ALA A 66 -4.68 -2.62 11.42
N VAL A 67 -4.65 -2.58 12.74
CA VAL A 67 -5.86 -2.39 13.54
C VAL A 67 -6.44 -1.00 13.31
N LYS A 68 -5.58 0.02 13.29
CA LYS A 68 -6.04 1.40 13.11
C LYS A 68 -6.84 1.57 11.81
N TYR A 69 -6.43 0.90 10.75
CA TYR A 69 -7.10 1.01 9.46
C TYR A 69 -8.05 -0.13 9.17
N SER A 70 -8.36 -0.94 10.20
CA SER A 70 -9.38 -2.00 10.13
C SER A 70 -9.08 -3.00 9.01
N ILE A 71 -7.81 -3.41 8.92
CA ILE A 71 -7.42 -4.38 7.90
C ILE A 71 -7.91 -5.76 8.33
N MET A 72 -8.93 -6.27 7.66
CA MET A 72 -9.56 -7.55 8.01
C MET A 72 -9.16 -8.66 7.05
N SER A 73 -8.83 -8.33 5.83
CA SER A 73 -8.45 -9.29 4.80
C SER A 73 -7.22 -8.78 4.07
N ILE A 74 -6.40 -9.69 3.58
CA ILE A 74 -5.21 -9.30 2.82
C ILE A 74 -5.14 -10.10 1.52
N PRO A 75 -4.55 -9.53 0.48
CA PRO A 75 -4.01 -8.17 0.46
C PRO A 75 -5.09 -7.11 0.50
N THR A 76 -4.80 -5.99 1.13
CA THR A 76 -5.62 -4.78 1.01
C THR A 76 -4.71 -3.68 0.48
N ILE A 77 -5.11 -3.10 -0.63
CA ILE A 77 -4.38 -1.99 -1.24
C ILE A 77 -5.14 -0.72 -0.88
N MET A 78 -4.51 0.17 -0.13
CA MET A 78 -5.17 1.38 0.34
C MET A 78 -4.43 2.58 -0.19
N ILE A 79 -5.16 3.55 -0.72
CA ILE A 79 -4.55 4.77 -1.26
C ILE A 79 -4.85 5.92 -0.30
N PHE A 80 -3.78 6.60 0.08
CA PHE A 80 -3.84 7.75 0.98
C PHE A 80 -3.59 9.04 0.23
N GLN A 81 -4.27 10.09 0.65
CA GLN A 81 -4.02 11.44 0.14
C GLN A 81 -4.18 12.41 1.30
N ASP A 82 -3.20 13.27 1.50
CA ASP A 82 -3.20 14.27 2.57
C ASP A 82 -3.46 13.62 3.94
N GLY A 83 -2.84 12.45 4.16
CA GLY A 83 -2.92 11.74 5.43
C GLY A 83 -4.18 10.92 5.64
N MET A 84 -5.06 10.85 4.63
CA MET A 84 -6.36 10.16 4.77
C MET A 84 -6.52 9.07 3.73
N PRO A 85 -7.08 7.91 4.10
CA PRO A 85 -7.41 6.90 3.10
C PRO A 85 -8.54 7.41 2.20
N ILE A 86 -8.35 7.30 0.90
CA ILE A 86 -9.38 7.75 -0.06
C ILE A 86 -9.93 6.60 -0.89
N LYS A 87 -9.24 5.46 -0.91
CA LYS A 87 -9.69 4.31 -1.71
C LYS A 87 -9.07 3.05 -1.16
N SER A 88 -9.83 1.94 -1.17
CA SER A 88 -9.34 0.63 -0.77
C SER A 88 -9.76 -0.42 -1.77
N PHE A 89 -8.85 -1.36 -2.04
CA PHE A 89 -9.15 -2.55 -2.84
C PHE A 89 -8.81 -3.75 -1.98
N VAL A 90 -9.77 -4.65 -1.78
CA VAL A 90 -9.56 -5.84 -0.96
C VAL A 90 -9.42 -7.04 -1.87
N GLY A 91 -8.35 -7.80 -1.68
CA GLY A 91 -8.07 -8.97 -2.50
C GLY A 91 -7.24 -8.61 -3.71
N PHE A 92 -7.00 -9.61 -4.57
CA PHE A 92 -6.21 -9.42 -5.78
C PHE A 92 -6.91 -8.42 -6.69
N THR A 93 -6.18 -7.40 -7.12
CA THR A 93 -6.74 -6.30 -7.91
C THR A 93 -5.83 -6.04 -9.10
N SER A 94 -6.40 -5.68 -10.24
CA SER A 94 -5.62 -5.46 -11.45
C SER A 94 -4.79 -4.18 -11.37
N LYS A 95 -3.65 -4.20 -12.05
CA LYS A 95 -2.76 -3.04 -12.11
C LYS A 95 -3.49 -1.81 -12.64
N ASP A 96 -4.30 -1.98 -13.68
CA ASP A 96 -4.97 -0.84 -14.32
C ASP A 96 -5.95 -0.14 -13.39
N GLU A 97 -6.68 -0.92 -12.59
CA GLU A 97 -7.62 -0.33 -11.63
C GLU A 97 -6.89 0.49 -10.57
N ILE A 98 -5.77 -0.04 -10.10
CA ILE A 98 -5.00 0.64 -9.06
C ILE A 98 -4.38 1.92 -9.61
N ILE A 99 -3.79 1.84 -10.79
CA ILE A 99 -3.15 3.03 -11.40
C ILE A 99 -4.18 4.12 -11.67
N ALA A 100 -5.38 3.73 -12.13
CA ALA A 100 -6.43 4.72 -12.36
C ALA A 100 -6.77 5.50 -11.08
N ALA A 101 -6.73 4.83 -9.94
CA ALA A 101 -7.03 5.48 -8.66
C ALA A 101 -5.88 6.37 -8.18
N LEU A 102 -4.67 6.18 -8.70
CA LEU A 102 -3.52 6.99 -8.32
C LEU A 102 -3.39 8.24 -9.18
N LYS A 103 -4.06 8.28 -10.31
CA LYS A 103 -3.99 9.43 -11.22
C LYS A 103 -5.03 10.53 -10.91
#